data_693993846438d65d2cb213e5f7bc0ff5
#
_entry.id   693993846438d65d2cb213e5f7bc0ff5
#
_cell.length_a   1.000
_cell.length_b   1.000
_cell.length_c   1.000
_cell.angle_alpha   90.00
_cell.angle_beta   90.00
_cell.angle_gamma   90.00
#
_symmetry.space_group_name_H-M   'P 1'
#
loop_
_entity.id
_entity.type
_entity.pdbx_description
1 polymer ?
#
loop_
_entity_poly.entity_id
_entity_poly.type
_entity_poly.pdbx_seq_one_letter_code
_entity_poly.pdbx_strand_id
1 'polypeptide(L)'
;EHSEEAENSIKKFLLKHNKPYHKGNSVQAYFPKGACWLENHNGTAPGIQLSINGKVIFAIPGVPSETRSMFEAHLKPYFTSKQKNLFIAKEILFQGIAEPELETILSRLSFNETSWSSLPEKDGIRLRIYGTNETQVQVSFSSTLKELLKTENVNIISTNGDSLAIALISALKERNETLGTAESCTGGLIASEIVAIPG
;
A
#
# COMPACT_ATOMS: atom_id res chain seq x y z
N GLU A 1 -22.33 -18.01 -14.20
CA GLU A 1 -23.60 -17.35 -14.57
C GLU A 1 -23.29 -16.01 -15.21
N HIS A 2 -24.05 -15.61 -16.21
CA HIS A 2 -23.91 -14.33 -16.87
C HIS A 2 -24.63 -13.24 -16.07
N SER A 3 -24.00 -12.07 -15.90
CA SER A 3 -24.59 -10.89 -15.27
C SER A 3 -24.81 -9.78 -16.33
N GLU A 4 -26.05 -9.45 -16.60
CA GLU A 4 -26.41 -8.34 -17.47
C GLU A 4 -25.97 -6.99 -16.90
N GLU A 5 -26.01 -6.84 -15.58
CA GLU A 5 -25.56 -5.61 -14.89
C GLU A 5 -24.06 -5.38 -15.09
N ALA A 6 -23.24 -6.42 -14.92
CA ALA A 6 -21.80 -6.35 -15.16
C ALA A 6 -21.50 -6.06 -16.63
N GLU A 7 -22.19 -6.70 -17.58
CA GLU A 7 -22.03 -6.44 -18.99
C GLU A 7 -22.39 -4.99 -19.36
N ASN A 8 -23.47 -4.48 -18.79
CA ASN A 8 -23.87 -3.09 -18.98
C ASN A 8 -22.84 -2.10 -18.41
N SER A 9 -22.23 -2.41 -17.26
CA SER A 9 -21.14 -1.62 -16.69
C SER A 9 -19.92 -1.59 -17.62
N ILE A 10 -19.52 -2.75 -18.17
CA ILE A 10 -18.44 -2.84 -19.17
C ILE A 10 -18.74 -2.00 -20.41
N LYS A 11 -19.95 -2.10 -20.97
CA LYS A 11 -20.38 -1.30 -22.14
C LYS A 11 -20.29 0.20 -21.84
N LYS A 12 -20.77 0.61 -20.66
CA LYS A 12 -20.76 2.01 -20.21
C LYS A 12 -19.34 2.55 -20.05
N PHE A 13 -18.43 1.74 -19.47
CA PHE A 13 -17.03 2.10 -19.35
C PHE A 13 -16.37 2.29 -20.73
N LEU A 14 -16.55 1.35 -21.67
CA LEU A 14 -15.99 1.42 -23.00
C LEU A 14 -16.52 2.64 -23.77
N LEU A 15 -17.82 2.91 -23.70
CA LEU A 15 -18.45 4.07 -24.33
C LEU A 15 -17.86 5.38 -23.80
N LYS A 16 -17.69 5.51 -22.48
CA LYS A 16 -17.08 6.69 -21.84
C LYS A 16 -15.65 6.96 -22.35
N HIS A 17 -14.92 5.91 -22.73
CA HIS A 17 -13.54 6.02 -23.22
C HIS A 17 -13.43 5.95 -24.76
N ASN A 18 -14.54 6.10 -25.48
CA ASN A 18 -14.60 6.02 -26.95
C ASN A 18 -14.00 4.71 -27.51
N LYS A 19 -14.18 3.58 -26.79
CA LYS A 19 -13.71 2.27 -27.21
C LYS A 19 -14.87 1.39 -27.66
N PRO A 20 -14.72 0.61 -28.76
CA PRO A 20 -15.76 -0.29 -29.21
C PRO A 20 -15.94 -1.47 -28.25
N TYR A 21 -17.17 -1.91 -28.09
CA TYR A 21 -17.49 -3.16 -27.43
C TYR A 21 -17.29 -4.34 -28.38
N HIS A 22 -16.51 -5.30 -28.00
CA HIS A 22 -16.27 -6.54 -28.75
C HIS A 22 -16.92 -7.75 -28.06
N LYS A 23 -17.31 -8.75 -28.84
CA LYS A 23 -17.91 -9.98 -28.31
C LYS A 23 -17.04 -10.65 -27.22
N GLY A 24 -15.72 -10.51 -27.29
CA GLY A 24 -14.79 -10.99 -26.25
C GLY A 24 -14.95 -10.30 -24.89
N ASN A 25 -15.51 -9.07 -24.85
CA ASN A 25 -15.74 -8.39 -23.58
C ASN A 25 -16.87 -9.04 -22.77
N SER A 26 -17.83 -9.74 -23.42
CA SER A 26 -18.92 -10.40 -22.71
C SER A 26 -18.43 -11.53 -21.78
N VAL A 27 -17.26 -12.11 -22.06
CA VAL A 27 -16.67 -13.15 -21.19
C VAL A 27 -16.39 -12.63 -19.78
N GLN A 28 -16.09 -11.33 -19.67
CA GLN A 28 -15.85 -10.68 -18.37
C GLN A 28 -17.11 -10.54 -17.52
N ALA A 29 -18.29 -10.75 -18.09
CA ALA A 29 -19.57 -10.72 -17.39
C ALA A 29 -20.03 -12.10 -16.88
N TYR A 30 -19.18 -13.13 -16.99
CA TYR A 30 -19.48 -14.49 -16.48
C TYR A 30 -18.81 -14.71 -15.12
N PHE A 31 -19.59 -15.12 -14.15
CA PHE A 31 -19.17 -15.31 -12.77
C PHE A 31 -19.43 -16.73 -12.28
N PRO A 32 -18.68 -17.23 -11.28
CA PRO A 32 -19.03 -18.44 -10.56
C PRO A 32 -20.43 -18.35 -9.96
N LYS A 33 -21.10 -19.49 -9.85
CA LYS A 33 -22.44 -19.57 -9.23
C LYS A 33 -22.40 -19.05 -7.80
N GLY A 34 -23.31 -18.12 -7.48
CA GLY A 34 -23.41 -17.53 -6.15
C GLY A 34 -22.37 -16.42 -5.87
N ALA A 35 -21.60 -16.02 -6.86
CA ALA A 35 -20.70 -14.88 -6.73
C ALA A 35 -21.45 -13.55 -6.95
N CYS A 36 -21.06 -12.54 -6.18
CA CYS A 36 -21.42 -11.15 -6.44
C CYS A 36 -20.32 -10.50 -7.28
N TRP A 37 -20.69 -9.80 -8.33
CA TRP A 37 -19.73 -8.99 -9.09
C TRP A 37 -19.45 -7.68 -8.38
N LEU A 38 -18.24 -7.17 -8.55
CA LEU A 38 -17.80 -5.89 -7.97
C LEU A 38 -17.45 -4.94 -9.11
N GLU A 39 -18.04 -3.75 -9.09
CA GLU A 39 -17.84 -2.76 -10.14
C GLU A 39 -16.41 -2.22 -10.15
N ASN A 40 -15.82 -2.16 -11.35
CA ASN A 40 -14.52 -1.57 -11.59
C ASN A 40 -14.67 -0.23 -12.34
N HIS A 41 -14.53 0.88 -11.63
CA HIS A 41 -14.66 2.20 -12.24
C HIS A 41 -13.46 2.61 -13.11
N ASN A 42 -12.33 1.91 -13.01
CA ASN A 42 -11.09 2.24 -13.72
C ASN A 42 -10.73 1.26 -14.85
N GLY A 43 -11.56 0.24 -15.08
CA GLY A 43 -11.31 -0.78 -16.11
C GLY A 43 -12.54 -1.56 -16.51
N THR A 44 -12.38 -2.48 -17.47
CA THR A 44 -13.48 -3.34 -17.94
C THR A 44 -13.62 -4.63 -17.16
N ALA A 45 -12.56 -5.10 -16.48
CA ALA A 45 -12.59 -6.36 -15.75
C ALA A 45 -13.22 -6.15 -14.37
N PRO A 46 -14.43 -6.66 -14.10
CA PRO A 46 -15.04 -6.56 -12.78
C PRO A 46 -14.32 -7.46 -11.77
N GLY A 47 -14.48 -7.16 -10.49
CA GLY A 47 -14.06 -8.05 -9.43
C GLY A 47 -15.16 -9.03 -9.05
N ILE A 48 -14.80 -9.95 -8.15
CA ILE A 48 -15.67 -11.01 -7.67
C ILE A 48 -15.59 -11.07 -6.14
N GLN A 49 -16.75 -11.19 -5.51
CA GLN A 49 -16.87 -11.62 -4.12
C GLN A 49 -17.67 -12.93 -4.07
N LEU A 50 -17.11 -13.95 -3.46
CA LEU A 50 -17.75 -15.27 -3.33
C LEU A 50 -17.66 -15.76 -1.89
N SER A 51 -18.80 -16.18 -1.34
CA SER A 51 -18.86 -16.77 0.01
C SER A 51 -19.00 -18.29 -0.09
N ILE A 52 -18.02 -19.03 0.47
CA ILE A 52 -18.02 -20.50 0.49
C ILE A 52 -17.60 -20.98 1.88
N ASN A 53 -18.40 -21.85 2.48
CA ASN A 53 -18.08 -22.49 3.77
C ASN A 53 -17.70 -21.48 4.89
N GLY A 54 -18.43 -20.39 4.96
CA GLY A 54 -18.17 -19.33 5.97
C GLY A 54 -16.94 -18.47 5.71
N LYS A 55 -16.23 -18.69 4.59
CA LYS A 55 -15.12 -17.87 4.11
C LYS A 55 -15.57 -16.98 2.97
N VAL A 56 -14.94 -15.82 2.83
CA VAL A 56 -15.17 -14.90 1.73
C VAL A 56 -13.90 -14.78 0.89
N ILE A 57 -14.07 -14.96 -0.40
CA ILE A 57 -13.00 -14.84 -1.41
C ILE A 57 -13.27 -13.58 -2.22
N PHE A 58 -12.26 -12.76 -2.37
CA PHE A 58 -12.25 -11.63 -3.29
C PHE A 58 -11.24 -11.91 -4.41
N ALA A 59 -11.67 -11.69 -5.65
CA ALA A 59 -10.77 -11.66 -6.80
C ALA A 59 -10.95 -10.32 -7.51
N ILE A 60 -9.85 -9.57 -7.65
CA ILE A 60 -9.83 -8.24 -8.27
C ILE A 60 -8.72 -8.16 -9.32
N PRO A 61 -8.84 -7.26 -10.33
CA PRO A 61 -7.83 -7.08 -11.35
C PRO A 61 -6.45 -6.73 -10.79
N GLY A 62 -5.38 -7.17 -11.48
CA GLY A 62 -4.00 -6.95 -11.06
C GLY A 62 -3.40 -5.57 -11.45
N VAL A 63 -4.11 -4.76 -12.24
CA VAL A 63 -3.63 -3.41 -12.60
C VAL A 63 -3.64 -2.52 -11.35
N PRO A 64 -2.52 -1.91 -10.93
CA PRO A 64 -2.41 -1.21 -9.64
C PRO A 64 -3.46 -0.13 -9.39
N SER A 65 -3.81 0.66 -10.42
CA SER A 65 -4.85 1.70 -10.31
C SER A 65 -6.25 1.13 -10.12
N GLU A 66 -6.56 0.02 -10.81
CA GLU A 66 -7.83 -0.70 -10.68
C GLU A 66 -7.90 -1.38 -9.30
N THR A 67 -6.85 -2.13 -8.93
CA THR A 67 -6.75 -2.81 -7.62
C THR A 67 -6.98 -1.85 -6.47
N ARG A 68 -6.31 -0.69 -6.48
CA ARG A 68 -6.44 0.33 -5.42
C ARG A 68 -7.86 0.88 -5.33
N SER A 69 -8.45 1.26 -6.48
CA SER A 69 -9.82 1.78 -6.54
C SER A 69 -10.83 0.76 -6.02
N MET A 70 -10.71 -0.49 -6.45
CA MET A 70 -11.62 -1.56 -6.02
C MET A 70 -11.43 -1.95 -4.55
N PHE A 71 -10.19 -1.93 -4.05
CA PHE A 71 -9.92 -2.14 -2.63
C PHE A 71 -10.64 -1.10 -1.77
N GLU A 72 -10.50 0.18 -2.08
CA GLU A 72 -11.16 1.28 -1.33
C GLU A 72 -12.69 1.19 -1.41
N ALA A 73 -13.23 0.87 -2.60
CA ALA A 73 -14.68 0.83 -2.82
C ALA A 73 -15.38 -0.39 -2.20
N HIS A 74 -14.75 -1.57 -2.28
CA HIS A 74 -15.42 -2.83 -1.97
C HIS A 74 -14.80 -3.61 -0.81
N LEU A 75 -13.46 -3.75 -0.77
CA LEU A 75 -12.78 -4.59 0.19
C LEU A 75 -12.64 -3.90 1.55
N LYS A 76 -12.18 -2.67 1.55
CA LYS A 76 -11.95 -1.89 2.78
C LYS A 76 -13.22 -1.76 3.64
N PRO A 77 -14.40 -1.38 3.11
CA PRO A 77 -15.64 -1.36 3.89
C PRO A 77 -16.00 -2.72 4.47
N TYR A 78 -15.82 -3.79 3.68
CA TYR A 78 -16.09 -5.15 4.14
C TYR A 78 -15.19 -5.52 5.32
N PHE A 79 -13.87 -5.34 5.21
CA PHE A 79 -12.93 -5.67 6.28
C PHE A 79 -13.15 -4.79 7.51
N THR A 80 -13.38 -3.49 7.32
CA THR A 80 -13.67 -2.57 8.43
C THR A 80 -14.92 -3.00 9.21
N SER A 81 -15.97 -3.45 8.51
CA SER A 81 -17.20 -3.94 9.17
C SER A 81 -17.02 -5.23 9.96
N LYS A 82 -16.00 -6.03 9.63
CA LYS A 82 -15.69 -7.31 10.29
C LYS A 82 -14.59 -7.19 11.35
N GLN A 83 -13.89 -6.09 11.38
CA GLN A 83 -12.77 -5.87 12.29
C GLN A 83 -13.28 -5.70 13.72
N LYS A 84 -12.88 -6.60 14.60
CA LYS A 84 -13.22 -6.55 16.03
C LYS A 84 -12.20 -5.71 16.82
N ASN A 85 -10.93 -5.71 16.39
CA ASN A 85 -9.85 -4.97 17.02
C ASN A 85 -9.12 -4.15 15.96
N LEU A 86 -8.85 -2.87 16.26
CA LEU A 86 -8.00 -2.04 15.42
C LEU A 86 -6.53 -2.46 15.62
N PHE A 87 -5.86 -2.78 14.52
CA PHE A 87 -4.40 -2.86 14.53
C PHE A 87 -3.83 -1.45 14.45
N ILE A 88 -2.90 -1.18 15.34
CA ILE A 88 -2.09 0.03 15.34
C ILE A 88 -0.75 -0.34 14.77
N ALA A 89 -0.25 0.46 13.84
CA ALA A 89 1.06 0.26 13.24
C ALA A 89 1.89 1.53 13.33
N LYS A 90 3.19 1.36 13.55
CA LYS A 90 4.21 2.40 13.43
C LYS A 90 5.29 1.94 12.48
N GLU A 91 5.84 2.86 11.72
CA GLU A 91 6.78 2.55 10.65
C GLU A 91 8.09 3.33 10.82
N ILE A 92 9.19 2.67 10.47
CA ILE A 92 10.51 3.26 10.37
C ILE A 92 11.01 2.98 8.96
N LEU A 93 11.30 4.02 8.18
CA LEU A 93 12.01 3.90 6.91
C LEU A 93 13.48 4.24 7.15
N PHE A 94 14.38 3.36 6.75
CA PHE A 94 15.81 3.54 6.94
C PHE A 94 16.62 2.87 5.82
N GLN A 95 17.88 3.26 5.73
CA GLN A 95 18.90 2.70 4.82
C GLN A 95 20.13 2.28 5.60
N GLY A 96 21.04 1.55 4.94
CA GLY A 96 22.41 1.32 5.38
C GLY A 96 22.71 -0.11 5.83
N ILE A 97 21.70 -0.95 6.08
CA ILE A 97 21.87 -2.37 6.40
C ILE A 97 20.96 -3.24 5.54
N ALA A 98 21.31 -4.52 5.42
CA ALA A 98 20.52 -5.53 4.72
C ALA A 98 19.50 -6.21 5.64
N GLU A 99 18.48 -6.88 5.08
CA GLU A 99 17.47 -7.61 5.86
C GLU A 99 18.03 -8.63 6.87
N PRO A 100 19.05 -9.46 6.54
CA PRO A 100 19.62 -10.41 7.52
C PRO A 100 20.24 -9.72 8.74
N GLU A 101 20.81 -8.55 8.55
CA GLU A 101 21.37 -7.75 9.64
C GLU A 101 20.27 -7.13 10.50
N LEU A 102 19.20 -6.64 9.87
CA LEU A 102 18.00 -6.19 10.54
C LEU A 102 17.39 -7.31 11.41
N GLU A 103 17.24 -8.52 10.86
CA GLU A 103 16.73 -9.67 11.62
C GLU A 103 17.59 -9.98 12.84
N THR A 104 18.91 -9.87 12.71
CA THR A 104 19.84 -10.05 13.83
C THR A 104 19.62 -9.01 14.92
N ILE A 105 19.37 -7.76 14.56
CA ILE A 105 19.05 -6.69 15.52
C ILE A 105 17.71 -6.97 16.20
N LEU A 106 16.67 -7.28 15.42
CA LEU A 106 15.32 -7.51 15.93
C LEU A 106 15.21 -8.74 16.82
N SER A 107 16.02 -9.78 16.56
CA SER A 107 16.06 -11.01 17.40
C SER A 107 16.48 -10.77 18.83
N ARG A 108 17.14 -9.66 19.12
CA ARG A 108 17.58 -9.25 20.46
C ARG A 108 16.53 -8.45 21.22
N LEU A 109 15.46 -8.05 20.53
CA LEU A 109 14.37 -7.24 21.10
C LEU A 109 13.18 -8.11 21.47
N SER A 110 12.41 -7.64 22.45
CA SER A 110 11.15 -8.29 22.83
C SER A 110 9.98 -7.59 22.15
N PHE A 111 9.16 -8.36 21.45
CA PHE A 111 7.95 -7.91 20.77
C PHE A 111 6.69 -8.47 21.45
N ASN A 112 6.61 -8.33 22.79
CA ASN A 112 5.45 -8.78 23.54
C ASN A 112 4.16 -8.19 23.00
N GLU A 113 3.19 -9.05 22.62
CA GLU A 113 1.89 -8.66 22.05
C GLU A 113 1.97 -7.80 20.77
N THR A 114 3.17 -7.68 20.19
CA THR A 114 3.39 -6.97 18.92
C THR A 114 4.05 -7.88 17.91
N SER A 115 3.94 -7.51 16.66
CA SER A 115 4.61 -8.17 15.53
C SER A 115 5.33 -7.13 14.69
N TRP A 116 6.24 -7.59 13.86
CA TRP A 116 6.91 -6.74 12.88
C TRP A 116 6.93 -7.37 11.49
N SER A 117 7.10 -6.55 10.50
CA SER A 117 7.38 -6.96 9.12
C SER A 117 8.34 -5.98 8.47
N SER A 118 9.26 -6.49 7.66
CA SER A 118 10.13 -5.69 6.81
C SER A 118 9.62 -5.68 5.37
N LEU A 119 9.77 -4.55 4.71
CA LEU A 119 9.40 -4.36 3.31
C LEU A 119 10.54 -3.61 2.63
N PRO A 120 11.34 -4.29 1.80
CA PRO A 120 12.32 -3.62 0.95
C PRO A 120 11.62 -2.71 -0.06
N GLU A 121 12.06 -1.46 -0.12
CA GLU A 121 11.57 -0.44 -1.04
C GLU A 121 12.74 0.19 -1.81
N LYS A 122 12.46 0.96 -2.86
CA LYS A 122 13.49 1.71 -3.59
C LYS A 122 14.29 2.66 -2.70
N ASP A 123 13.64 3.17 -1.66
CA ASP A 123 14.18 4.18 -0.74
C ASP A 123 14.80 3.57 0.52
N GLY A 124 14.87 2.24 0.65
CA GLY A 124 15.44 1.55 1.80
C GLY A 124 14.59 0.40 2.31
N ILE A 125 14.65 0.13 3.60
CA ILE A 125 13.80 -0.87 4.26
C ILE A 125 12.76 -0.13 5.10
N ARG A 126 11.49 -0.45 4.85
CA ARG A 126 10.37 -0.03 5.70
C ARG A 126 10.08 -1.13 6.72
N LEU A 127 10.38 -0.86 7.97
CA LEU A 127 10.03 -1.72 9.08
C LEU A 127 8.71 -1.25 9.69
N ARG A 128 7.74 -2.14 9.74
CA ARG A 128 6.45 -1.91 10.38
C ARG A 128 6.37 -2.72 11.66
N ILE A 129 6.01 -2.06 12.76
CA ILE A 129 5.74 -2.67 14.07
C ILE A 129 4.26 -2.46 14.35
N TYR A 130 3.53 -3.54 14.66
CA TYR A 130 2.08 -3.49 14.79
C TYR A 130 1.54 -4.42 15.87
N GLY A 131 0.36 -4.10 16.36
CA GLY A 131 -0.36 -4.85 17.38
C GLY A 131 -1.73 -4.24 17.66
N THR A 132 -2.44 -4.76 18.65
CA THR A 132 -3.75 -4.26 19.09
C THR A 132 -3.66 -3.33 20.30
N ASN A 133 -2.51 -3.30 20.97
CA ASN A 133 -2.25 -2.48 22.17
C ASN A 133 -1.29 -1.34 21.81
N GLU A 134 -1.77 -0.11 21.86
CA GLU A 134 -1.00 1.08 21.48
C GLU A 134 0.26 1.27 22.32
N THR A 135 0.16 1.04 23.63
CA THR A 135 1.30 1.17 24.54
C THR A 135 2.40 0.17 24.18
N GLN A 136 2.04 -1.08 23.90
CA GLN A 136 3.01 -2.11 23.52
C GLN A 136 3.65 -1.82 22.16
N VAL A 137 2.86 -1.35 21.18
CA VAL A 137 3.39 -0.91 19.87
C VAL A 137 4.37 0.24 20.05
N GLN A 138 4.05 1.23 20.90
CA GLN A 138 4.94 2.35 21.18
C GLN A 138 6.24 1.90 21.87
N VAL A 139 6.18 0.99 22.82
CA VAL A 139 7.36 0.44 23.51
C VAL A 139 8.26 -0.30 22.53
N SER A 140 7.71 -1.23 21.76
CA SER A 140 8.46 -2.00 20.75
C SER A 140 9.06 -1.08 19.69
N PHE A 141 8.31 -0.08 19.20
CA PHE A 141 8.79 0.92 18.26
C PHE A 141 9.98 1.71 18.82
N SER A 142 9.86 2.24 20.04
CA SER A 142 10.90 3.06 20.65
C SER A 142 12.18 2.25 20.93
N SER A 143 12.04 0.99 21.34
CA SER A 143 13.16 0.08 21.56
C SER A 143 13.88 -0.22 20.25
N THR A 144 13.12 -0.50 19.18
CA THR A 144 13.67 -0.78 17.87
C THR A 144 14.38 0.45 17.29
N LEU A 145 13.75 1.61 17.33
CA LEU A 145 14.35 2.86 16.84
C LEU A 145 15.66 3.15 17.58
N LYS A 146 15.70 2.95 18.89
CA LYS A 146 16.92 3.15 19.70
C LYS A 146 18.06 2.21 19.29
N GLU A 147 17.76 0.96 18.97
CA GLU A 147 18.79 0.02 18.50
C GLU A 147 19.25 0.36 17.08
N LEU A 148 18.36 0.71 16.18
CA LEU A 148 18.71 1.16 14.82
C LEU A 148 19.61 2.40 14.85
N LEU A 149 19.32 3.38 15.72
CA LEU A 149 20.13 4.59 15.87
C LEU A 149 21.54 4.34 16.42
N LYS A 150 21.77 3.21 17.10
CA LYS A 150 23.11 2.81 17.57
C LYS A 150 23.88 1.98 16.53
N THR A 151 23.18 1.45 15.54
CA THR A 151 23.79 0.60 14.52
C THR A 151 24.55 1.45 13.52
N GLU A 152 25.81 1.09 13.30
CA GLU A 152 26.67 1.77 12.35
C GLU A 152 26.07 1.71 10.94
N ASN A 153 26.23 2.77 10.18
CA ASN A 153 25.73 2.97 8.81
C ASN A 153 24.20 3.05 8.67
N VAL A 154 23.41 2.88 9.73
CA VAL A 154 21.96 3.07 9.63
C VAL A 154 21.61 4.56 9.54
N ASN A 155 20.87 4.92 8.50
CA ASN A 155 20.33 6.26 8.30
C ASN A 155 18.80 6.20 8.38
N ILE A 156 18.22 6.75 9.44
CA ILE A 156 16.75 6.85 9.57
C ILE A 156 16.27 7.97 8.65
N ILE A 157 15.34 7.63 7.75
CA ILE A 157 14.72 8.55 6.79
C ILE A 157 13.42 9.10 7.37
N SER A 158 12.56 8.22 7.91
CA SER A 158 11.25 8.60 8.44
C SER A 158 10.84 7.66 9.57
N THR A 159 10.07 8.19 10.52
CA THR A 159 9.48 7.44 11.65
C THR A 159 7.94 7.55 11.69
N ASN A 160 7.34 8.14 10.68
CA ASN A 160 5.90 8.42 10.59
C ASN A 160 5.24 7.86 9.31
N GLY A 161 5.97 7.02 8.56
CA GLY A 161 5.47 6.41 7.32
C GLY A 161 5.72 7.21 6.04
N ASP A 162 6.38 8.35 6.13
CA ASP A 162 6.72 9.19 4.97
C ASP A 162 7.66 8.48 4.00
N SER A 163 7.59 8.85 2.72
CA SER A 163 8.60 8.52 1.72
C SER A 163 9.85 9.39 1.89
N LEU A 164 10.95 9.00 1.25
CA LEU A 164 12.18 9.81 1.23
C LEU A 164 11.92 11.24 0.72
N ALA A 165 11.10 11.40 -0.32
CA ALA A 165 10.78 12.70 -0.89
C ALA A 165 9.98 13.58 0.09
N ILE A 166 8.99 13.01 0.82
CA ILE A 166 8.24 13.73 1.85
C ILE A 166 9.16 14.13 3.00
N ALA A 167 10.00 13.21 3.47
CA ALA A 167 10.96 13.50 4.54
C ALA A 167 11.94 14.61 4.16
N LEU A 168 12.43 14.62 2.91
CA LEU A 168 13.29 15.69 2.38
C LEU A 168 12.58 17.04 2.39
N ILE A 169 11.35 17.11 1.84
CA ILE A 169 10.58 18.37 1.81
C ILE A 169 10.31 18.88 3.22
N SER A 170 9.94 17.99 4.15
CA SER A 170 9.73 18.37 5.54
C SER A 170 10.99 18.95 6.18
N ALA A 171 12.14 18.30 5.99
CA ALA A 171 13.41 18.81 6.51
C ALA A 171 13.81 20.17 5.91
N LEU A 172 13.58 20.40 4.62
CA LEU A 172 13.83 21.68 3.96
C LEU A 172 12.92 22.78 4.52
N LYS A 173 11.63 22.49 4.71
CA LYS A 173 10.68 23.44 5.30
C LYS A 173 11.04 23.82 6.74
N GLU A 174 11.44 22.84 7.57
CA GLU A 174 11.88 23.09 8.95
C GLU A 174 13.11 23.99 9.03
N ARG A 175 14.01 23.89 8.05
CA ARG A 175 15.25 24.68 7.98
C ARG A 175 15.12 25.98 7.20
N ASN A 176 13.96 26.26 6.60
CA ASN A 176 13.75 27.34 5.65
C ASN A 176 14.77 27.30 4.48
N GLU A 177 15.08 26.10 4.01
CA GLU A 177 16.00 25.87 2.90
C GLU A 177 15.23 25.62 1.60
N THR A 178 15.88 25.86 0.46
CA THR A 178 15.32 25.61 -0.87
C THR A 178 16.15 24.55 -1.59
N LEU A 179 15.52 23.80 -2.48
CA LEU A 179 16.15 22.78 -3.30
C LEU A 179 16.06 23.16 -4.78
N GLY A 180 17.17 23.07 -5.49
CA GLY A 180 17.23 23.12 -6.94
C GLY A 180 17.74 21.79 -7.48
N THR A 181 17.19 21.31 -8.59
CA THR A 181 17.66 20.09 -9.27
C THR A 181 18.22 20.43 -10.65
N ALA A 182 19.33 19.78 -11.00
CA ALA A 182 19.89 19.79 -12.35
C ALA A 182 20.13 18.34 -12.76
N GLU A 183 19.33 17.84 -13.70
CA GLU A 183 19.30 16.43 -14.07
C GLU A 183 19.71 16.23 -15.53
N SER A 184 20.33 15.09 -15.84
CA SER A 184 20.67 14.66 -17.18
C SER A 184 20.14 13.25 -17.44
N CYS A 185 20.87 12.21 -17.05
CA CYS A 185 20.51 10.81 -17.33
C CYS A 185 19.24 10.33 -16.60
N THR A 186 18.88 10.95 -15.49
CA THR A 186 17.66 10.68 -14.74
C THR A 186 16.39 11.22 -15.43
N GLY A 187 16.54 12.11 -16.44
CA GLY A 187 15.43 12.64 -17.22
C GLY A 187 14.39 13.42 -16.42
N GLY A 188 14.75 13.99 -15.27
CA GLY A 188 13.84 14.73 -14.41
C GLY A 188 13.18 13.86 -13.33
N LEU A 189 13.68 12.67 -13.04
CA LEU A 189 13.06 11.75 -12.07
C LEU A 189 13.06 12.32 -10.65
N ILE A 190 14.14 12.97 -10.22
CA ILE A 190 14.24 13.59 -8.89
C ILE A 190 13.21 14.73 -8.77
N ALA A 191 13.17 15.62 -9.77
CA ALA A 191 12.17 16.69 -9.80
C ALA A 191 10.74 16.14 -9.81
N SER A 192 10.49 15.08 -10.59
CA SER A 192 9.18 14.43 -10.68
C SER A 192 8.70 13.85 -9.33
N GLU A 193 9.58 13.19 -8.59
CA GLU A 193 9.25 12.65 -7.26
C GLU A 193 8.95 13.77 -6.25
N ILE A 194 9.63 14.90 -6.35
CA ILE A 194 9.43 16.03 -5.44
C ILE A 194 8.15 16.79 -5.77
N VAL A 195 7.88 17.10 -7.03
CA VAL A 195 6.69 17.88 -7.42
C VAL A 195 5.39 17.06 -7.35
N ALA A 196 5.49 15.73 -7.23
CA ALA A 196 4.34 14.87 -6.98
C ALA A 196 3.75 15.05 -5.55
N ILE A 197 4.48 15.73 -4.66
CA ILE A 197 4.06 16.00 -3.29
C ILE A 197 3.41 17.39 -3.23
N PRO A 198 2.16 17.50 -2.78
CA PRO A 198 1.51 18.80 -2.62
C PRO A 198 2.33 19.72 -1.68
N GLY A 199 2.61 20.93 -2.16
CA GLY A 199 3.46 21.91 -1.48
C GLY A 199 2.81 22.67 -0.37
#